data_118ebab55870c5c6ec8c78dc2098c4ba
#
_entry.id   118ebab55870c5c6ec8c78dc2098c4ba
#
_cell.length_a   1.000
_cell.length_b   1.000
_cell.length_c   1.000
_cell.angle_alpha   90.00
_cell.angle_beta   90.00
_cell.angle_gamma   90.00
#
_symmetry.space_group_name_H-M   'P 1'
#
loop_
_entity.id
_entity.type
_entity.pdbx_description
1 polymer ?
#
loop_
_entity_poly.entity_id
_entity_poly.type
_entity_poly.pdbx_seq_one_letter_code
_entity_poly.pdbx_strand_id
1 'polypeptide(L)'
;MNRQGFIGGSDARRIMEGDWHNLWLEKTGRAKSADLSENIAVQLGVYTEQFNILWFKRHHIGFPSEEHCDHMREQKTFEATINEVPCKGTVDGWIFSKNQILECKHTYDRNTMESCIRQYMPQIQFYMRLADATHCYLSVIFGNRRWEADAVAL
;
A
#
# COMPACT_ATOMS: atom_id res chain seq x y z
N MET A 1 -10.34 10.94 -6.87
CA MET A 1 -9.02 11.65 -6.86
C MET A 1 -8.46 11.60 -8.27
N ASN A 2 -8.05 12.74 -8.85
CA ASN A 2 -7.38 12.75 -10.16
C ASN A 2 -5.95 12.20 -10.00
N ARG A 3 -5.62 11.10 -10.70
CA ARG A 3 -4.31 10.41 -10.64
C ARG A 3 -3.43 10.69 -11.87
N GLN A 4 -3.78 11.70 -12.65
CA GLN A 4 -3.00 12.13 -13.83
C GLN A 4 -1.72 12.86 -13.40
N GLY A 5 -0.70 12.79 -14.23
CA GLY A 5 0.53 13.56 -14.09
C GLY A 5 1.55 13.02 -13.08
N PHE A 6 1.28 11.89 -12.41
CA PHE A 6 2.25 11.26 -11.52
C PHE A 6 2.11 9.73 -11.51
N ILE A 7 3.17 9.04 -11.13
CA ILE A 7 3.19 7.59 -10.89
C ILE A 7 2.90 7.35 -9.41
N GLY A 8 1.99 6.40 -9.13
CA GLY A 8 1.61 5.97 -7.78
C GLY A 8 1.99 4.52 -7.48
N GLY A 9 1.84 4.09 -6.23
CA GLY A 9 2.24 2.74 -5.80
C GLY A 9 1.54 1.61 -6.57
N SER A 10 0.24 1.72 -6.83
CA SER A 10 -0.47 0.72 -7.64
C SER A 10 -0.03 0.68 -9.10
N ASP A 11 0.57 1.75 -9.60
CA ASP A 11 1.07 1.83 -10.97
C ASP A 11 2.39 1.05 -11.13
N ALA A 12 3.18 0.95 -10.05
CA ALA A 12 4.43 0.20 -10.04
C ALA A 12 4.22 -1.27 -10.45
N ARG A 13 3.14 -1.89 -9.97
CA ARG A 13 2.78 -3.26 -10.37
C ARG A 13 2.48 -3.34 -11.87
N ARG A 14 1.66 -2.44 -12.41
CA ARG A 14 1.31 -2.40 -13.84
C ARG A 14 2.55 -2.24 -14.72
N ILE A 15 3.50 -1.43 -14.29
CA ILE A 15 4.78 -1.23 -14.99
C ILE A 15 5.56 -2.55 -15.03
N MET A 16 5.66 -3.26 -13.90
CA MET A 16 6.36 -4.55 -13.81
C MET A 16 5.69 -5.66 -14.61
N GLU A 17 4.36 -5.60 -14.76
CA GLU A 17 3.56 -6.53 -15.58
C GLU A 17 3.58 -6.17 -17.07
N GLY A 18 4.22 -5.08 -17.48
CA GLY A 18 4.35 -4.67 -18.88
C GLY A 18 3.17 -3.84 -19.41
N ASP A 19 2.23 -3.44 -18.55
CA ASP A 19 1.05 -2.62 -18.92
C ASP A 19 1.36 -1.11 -18.93
N TRP A 20 2.57 -0.75 -19.28
CA TRP A 20 3.01 0.66 -19.25
C TRP A 20 2.35 1.52 -20.34
N HIS A 21 1.96 0.95 -21.48
CA HIS A 21 1.31 1.72 -22.55
C HIS A 21 -0.09 2.22 -22.13
N ASN A 22 -0.95 1.32 -21.62
CA ASN A 22 -2.27 1.71 -21.15
C ASN A 22 -2.17 2.67 -19.95
N LEU A 23 -1.22 2.41 -19.05
CA LEU A 23 -0.94 3.30 -17.94
C LEU A 23 -0.58 4.71 -18.42
N TRP A 24 0.30 4.83 -19.42
CA TRP A 24 0.67 6.11 -20.00
C TRP A 24 -0.53 6.84 -20.61
N LEU A 25 -1.40 6.15 -21.34
CA LEU A 25 -2.63 6.74 -21.88
C LEU A 25 -3.52 7.31 -20.78
N GLU A 26 -3.70 6.58 -19.68
CA GLU A 26 -4.48 7.04 -18.53
C GLU A 26 -3.83 8.25 -17.84
N LYS A 27 -2.52 8.18 -17.58
CA LYS A 27 -1.77 9.25 -16.90
C LYS A 27 -1.69 10.55 -17.68
N THR A 28 -1.73 10.46 -19.01
CA THR A 28 -1.74 11.64 -19.91
C THR A 28 -3.16 12.11 -20.25
N GLY A 29 -4.20 11.49 -19.68
CA GLY A 29 -5.60 11.85 -19.94
C GLY A 29 -6.13 11.44 -21.32
N ARG A 30 -5.40 10.58 -22.04
CA ARG A 30 -5.79 10.07 -23.37
C ARG A 30 -6.73 8.86 -23.27
N ALA A 31 -6.79 8.19 -22.14
CA ALA A 31 -7.76 7.17 -21.81
C ALA A 31 -8.33 7.41 -20.41
N LYS A 32 -9.54 6.91 -20.17
CA LYS A 32 -10.15 6.90 -18.84
C LYS A 32 -9.66 5.69 -18.07
N SER A 33 -9.32 5.88 -16.80
CA SER A 33 -9.10 4.75 -15.89
C SER A 33 -10.40 3.99 -15.66
N ALA A 34 -10.27 2.68 -15.37
CA ALA A 34 -11.42 1.85 -15.03
C ALA A 34 -12.14 2.38 -13.79
N ASP A 35 -13.44 2.40 -13.83
CA ASP A 35 -14.28 2.67 -12.67
C ASP A 35 -14.39 1.38 -11.82
N LEU A 36 -13.87 1.43 -10.60
CA LEU A 36 -13.87 0.31 -9.65
C LEU A 36 -14.89 0.51 -8.52
N SER A 37 -15.79 1.49 -8.61
CA SER A 37 -16.78 1.79 -7.57
C SER A 37 -17.71 0.62 -7.29
N GLU A 38 -18.04 -0.18 -8.30
CA GLU A 38 -18.89 -1.37 -8.20
C GLU A 38 -18.11 -2.68 -8.02
N ASN A 39 -16.78 -2.61 -7.85
CA ASN A 39 -15.97 -3.79 -7.59
C ASN A 39 -15.95 -4.10 -6.09
N ILE A 40 -16.68 -5.14 -5.67
CA ILE A 40 -16.84 -5.51 -4.27
C ILE A 40 -15.49 -5.80 -3.56
N ALA A 41 -14.53 -6.39 -4.25
CA ALA A 41 -13.22 -6.68 -3.65
C ALA A 41 -12.45 -5.39 -3.34
N VAL A 42 -12.55 -4.40 -4.24
CA VAL A 42 -11.95 -3.07 -4.02
C VAL A 42 -12.66 -2.34 -2.88
N GLN A 43 -14.00 -2.37 -2.86
CA GLN A 43 -14.78 -1.73 -1.81
C GLN A 43 -14.53 -2.36 -0.45
N LEU A 44 -14.48 -3.69 -0.35
CA LEU A 44 -14.11 -4.38 0.89
C LEU A 44 -12.71 -3.98 1.35
N GLY A 45 -11.75 -3.85 0.43
CA GLY A 45 -10.41 -3.35 0.75
C GLY A 45 -10.46 -1.98 1.43
N VAL A 46 -11.21 -1.05 0.84
CA VAL A 46 -11.37 0.32 1.38
C VAL A 46 -12.03 0.31 2.77
N TYR A 47 -13.12 -0.44 2.94
CA TYR A 47 -13.84 -0.49 4.22
C TYR A 47 -13.07 -1.19 5.33
N THR A 48 -12.27 -2.19 5.01
CA THR A 48 -11.51 -2.96 5.99
C THR A 48 -10.14 -2.38 6.31
N GLU A 49 -9.67 -1.39 5.56
CA GLU A 49 -8.36 -0.75 5.75
C GLU A 49 -8.21 -0.17 7.16
N GLN A 50 -9.15 0.68 7.58
CA GLN A 50 -9.12 1.27 8.92
C GLN A 50 -9.18 0.21 10.03
N PHE A 51 -10.00 -0.83 9.84
CA PHE A 51 -10.05 -1.95 10.78
C PHE A 51 -8.70 -2.67 10.84
N ASN A 52 -8.05 -2.90 9.69
CA ASN A 52 -6.75 -3.57 9.61
C ASN A 52 -5.65 -2.76 10.32
N ILE A 53 -5.64 -1.43 10.13
CA ILE A 53 -4.72 -0.52 10.84
C ILE A 53 -4.89 -0.66 12.36
N LEU A 54 -6.14 -0.60 12.86
CA LEU A 54 -6.43 -0.73 14.30
C LEU A 54 -6.07 -2.11 14.83
N TRP A 55 -6.30 -3.15 14.03
CA TRP A 55 -5.95 -4.52 14.38
C TRP A 55 -4.44 -4.71 14.47
N PHE A 56 -3.70 -4.20 13.48
CA PHE A 56 -2.23 -4.20 13.47
C PHE A 56 -1.67 -3.50 14.72
N LYS A 57 -2.14 -2.31 15.04
CA LYS A 57 -1.72 -1.57 16.25
C LYS A 57 -1.91 -2.38 17.53
N ARG A 58 -2.98 -3.16 17.62
CA ARG A 58 -3.33 -3.93 18.81
C ARG A 58 -2.55 -5.23 18.94
N HIS A 59 -2.26 -5.90 17.84
CA HIS A 59 -1.82 -7.30 17.84
C HIS A 59 -0.41 -7.53 17.32
N HIS A 60 0.23 -6.56 16.69
CA HIS A 60 1.57 -6.75 16.18
C HIS A 60 2.59 -6.78 17.34
N ILE A 61 3.31 -7.92 17.47
CA ILE A 61 4.34 -8.12 18.50
C ILE A 61 5.53 -7.18 18.19
N GLY A 62 5.75 -6.18 18.99
CA GLY A 62 6.80 -5.17 18.78
C GLY A 62 6.26 -3.75 18.63
N PHE A 63 4.94 -3.61 18.58
CA PHE A 63 4.26 -2.38 18.94
C PHE A 63 3.91 -2.47 20.44
N PRO A 64 4.69 -1.86 21.32
CA PRO A 64 4.32 -1.81 22.72
C PRO A 64 3.04 -0.98 22.83
N SER A 65 2.11 -1.45 23.70
CA SER A 65 0.92 -0.80 24.23
C SER A 65 0.57 0.64 23.79
N GLU A 66 -0.58 1.13 24.13
CA GLU A 66 -1.22 2.41 23.74
C GLU A 66 -0.29 3.63 23.62
N GLU A 67 0.83 3.68 24.34
CA GLU A 67 1.81 4.77 24.27
C GLU A 67 2.56 4.90 22.93
N HIS A 68 2.58 3.85 22.09
CA HIS A 68 3.31 3.88 20.81
C HIS A 68 2.43 4.14 19.59
N CYS A 69 1.12 4.22 19.77
CA CYS A 69 0.20 4.66 18.71
C CYS A 69 0.47 6.11 18.29
N ASP A 70 1.04 6.93 19.17
CA ASP A 70 1.41 8.32 18.89
C ASP A 70 2.55 8.47 17.88
N HIS A 71 3.28 7.38 17.58
CA HIS A 71 4.40 7.37 16.63
C HIS A 71 4.02 6.90 15.21
N MET A 72 2.75 6.65 14.94
CA MET A 72 2.27 6.30 13.61
C MET A 72 1.27 7.35 13.09
N ARG A 73 1.54 7.88 11.90
CA ARG A 73 0.60 8.73 11.16
C ARG A 73 -0.09 7.91 10.09
N GLU A 74 -1.40 7.89 10.11
CA GLU A 74 -2.22 7.24 9.11
C GLU A 74 -2.33 8.10 7.86
N GLN A 75 -2.54 7.47 6.70
CA GLN A 75 -2.75 8.12 5.40
C GLN A 75 -1.68 9.16 5.06
N LYS A 76 -0.41 8.86 5.35
CA LYS A 76 0.68 9.78 5.04
C LYS A 76 1.02 9.76 3.57
N THR A 77 0.95 10.92 2.94
CA THR A 77 1.35 11.10 1.54
C THR A 77 2.81 11.54 1.46
N PHE A 78 3.54 10.92 0.54
CA PHE A 78 4.90 11.27 0.13
C PHE A 78 4.92 11.63 -1.35
N GLU A 79 5.76 12.58 -1.71
CA GLU A 79 5.95 13.06 -3.08
C GLU A 79 7.44 13.24 -3.36
N ALA A 80 7.87 12.81 -4.52
CA ALA A 80 9.24 13.02 -5.00
C ALA A 80 9.27 13.03 -6.54
N THR A 81 10.34 13.56 -7.11
CA THR A 81 10.65 13.39 -8.53
C THR A 81 11.78 12.36 -8.65
N ILE A 82 11.52 11.25 -9.33
CA ILE A 82 12.47 10.16 -9.54
C ILE A 82 12.76 10.06 -11.04
N ASN A 83 14.00 10.28 -11.43
CA ASN A 83 14.41 10.32 -12.85
C ASN A 83 13.48 11.19 -13.70
N GLU A 84 13.25 12.41 -13.26
CA GLU A 84 12.38 13.41 -13.91
C GLU A 84 10.88 13.05 -13.94
N VAL A 85 10.47 11.92 -13.35
CA VAL A 85 9.08 11.49 -13.28
C VAL A 85 8.49 11.88 -11.92
N PRO A 86 7.40 12.67 -11.88
CA PRO A 86 6.67 12.95 -10.64
C PRO A 86 6.09 11.66 -10.06
N CYS A 87 6.39 11.40 -8.79
CA CYS A 87 5.93 10.24 -8.05
C CYS A 87 5.18 10.69 -6.80
N LYS A 88 4.06 10.03 -6.51
CA LYS A 88 3.23 10.32 -5.34
C LYS A 88 2.63 9.04 -4.79
N GLY A 89 2.66 8.88 -3.48
CA GLY A 89 2.07 7.72 -2.82
C GLY A 89 1.55 8.05 -1.43
N THR A 90 0.41 7.47 -1.08
CA THR A 90 -0.13 7.52 0.27
C THR A 90 0.00 6.14 0.86
N VAL A 91 0.71 6.03 1.99
CA VAL A 91 0.84 4.79 2.77
C VAL A 91 -0.24 4.76 3.84
N ASP A 92 -0.72 3.58 4.20
CA ASP A 92 -1.78 3.41 5.18
C ASP A 92 -1.31 3.81 6.59
N GLY A 93 -0.03 3.58 6.89
CA GLY A 93 0.59 4.07 8.11
C GLY A 93 2.07 4.42 7.91
N TRP A 94 2.53 5.45 8.61
CA TRP A 94 3.94 5.83 8.70
C TRP A 94 4.39 5.88 10.15
N ILE A 95 5.28 4.94 10.51
CA ILE A 95 5.88 4.82 11.84
C ILE A 95 7.14 5.68 11.85
N PHE A 96 6.96 6.96 12.12
CA PHE A 96 8.02 7.96 11.94
C PHE A 96 9.21 7.78 12.90
N SER A 97 9.00 7.22 14.09
CA SER A 97 10.09 6.96 15.06
C SER A 97 11.10 5.93 14.56
N LYS A 98 10.69 5.03 13.65
CA LYS A 98 11.52 3.96 13.09
C LYS A 98 11.76 4.12 11.58
N ASN A 99 11.17 5.14 10.96
CA ASN A 99 11.13 5.33 9.52
C ASN A 99 10.67 4.08 8.76
N GLN A 100 9.54 3.54 9.18
CA GLN A 100 8.91 2.35 8.62
C GLN A 100 7.51 2.68 8.13
N ILE A 101 7.01 1.92 7.17
CA ILE A 101 5.66 2.10 6.64
C ILE A 101 4.79 0.87 6.92
N LEU A 102 3.50 1.08 6.91
CA LEU A 102 2.47 0.04 6.98
C LEU A 102 1.64 0.09 5.71
N GLU A 103 1.43 -1.06 5.11
CA GLU A 103 0.51 -1.30 4.00
C GLU A 103 -0.50 -2.36 4.40
N CYS A 104 -1.79 -2.04 4.29
CA CYS A 104 -2.89 -2.90 4.70
C CYS A 104 -3.57 -3.51 3.47
N LYS A 105 -3.86 -4.80 3.53
CA LYS A 105 -4.55 -5.50 2.44
C LYS A 105 -5.66 -6.40 2.98
N HIS A 106 -6.70 -6.55 2.17
CA HIS A 106 -7.72 -7.57 2.36
C HIS A 106 -7.76 -8.45 1.11
N THR A 107 -7.73 -9.75 1.28
CA THR A 107 -7.65 -10.71 0.18
C THR A 107 -8.47 -11.97 0.46
N TYR A 108 -8.51 -12.88 -0.50
CA TYR A 108 -9.20 -14.17 -0.34
C TYR A 108 -8.53 -15.04 0.73
N ASP A 109 -9.33 -15.83 1.43
CA ASP A 109 -8.90 -16.75 2.50
C ASP A 109 -7.90 -17.82 2.04
N ARG A 110 -7.91 -18.16 0.74
CA ARG A 110 -7.01 -19.14 0.11
C ARG A 110 -5.62 -18.59 -0.21
N ASN A 111 -5.45 -17.28 -0.21
CA ASN A 111 -4.15 -16.67 -0.44
C ASN A 111 -3.22 -16.90 0.76
N THR A 112 -1.92 -16.84 0.51
CA THR A 112 -0.88 -16.95 1.55
C THR A 112 -0.15 -15.61 1.69
N MET A 113 0.50 -15.39 2.83
CA MET A 113 1.34 -14.21 3.03
C MET A 113 2.42 -14.11 1.95
N GLU A 114 3.08 -15.21 1.60
CA GLU A 114 4.08 -15.25 0.54
C GLU A 114 3.52 -14.79 -0.81
N SER A 115 2.31 -15.23 -1.17
CA SER A 115 1.65 -14.80 -2.41
C SER A 115 1.31 -13.30 -2.38
N CYS A 116 0.91 -12.79 -1.23
CA CYS A 116 0.63 -11.36 -1.04
C CYS A 116 1.92 -10.53 -1.12
N ILE A 117 2.99 -10.93 -0.44
CA ILE A 117 4.30 -10.26 -0.54
C ILE A 117 4.73 -10.19 -2.00
N ARG A 118 4.69 -11.29 -2.73
CA ARG A 118 5.06 -11.32 -4.16
C ARG A 118 4.20 -10.40 -5.02
N GLN A 119 2.89 -10.40 -4.78
CA GLN A 119 1.94 -9.59 -5.52
C GLN A 119 2.11 -8.09 -5.27
N TYR A 120 2.35 -7.69 -4.02
CA TYR A 120 2.41 -6.28 -3.62
C TYR A 120 3.85 -5.74 -3.56
N MET A 121 4.86 -6.58 -3.80
CA MET A 121 6.28 -6.19 -3.77
C MET A 121 6.56 -4.92 -4.58
N PRO A 122 6.11 -4.75 -5.83
CA PRO A 122 6.39 -3.52 -6.59
C PRO A 122 5.82 -2.27 -5.93
N GLN A 123 4.62 -2.35 -5.36
CA GLN A 123 3.99 -1.25 -4.63
C GLN A 123 4.75 -0.94 -3.34
N ILE A 124 5.12 -1.97 -2.57
CA ILE A 124 5.86 -1.85 -1.32
C ILE A 124 7.21 -1.17 -1.56
N GLN A 125 7.98 -1.66 -2.52
CA GLN A 125 9.30 -1.09 -2.86
C GLN A 125 9.17 0.36 -3.35
N PHE A 126 8.15 0.66 -4.14
CA PHE A 126 7.87 2.04 -4.56
C PHE A 126 7.61 2.96 -3.36
N TYR A 127 6.78 2.54 -2.42
CA TYR A 127 6.49 3.33 -1.22
C TYR A 127 7.69 3.48 -0.31
N MET A 128 8.45 2.40 -0.10
CA MET A 128 9.68 2.44 0.69
C MET A 128 10.69 3.41 0.08
N ARG A 129 10.90 3.37 -1.24
CA ARG A 129 11.76 4.31 -1.95
C ARG A 129 11.27 5.76 -1.81
N LEU A 130 9.95 5.98 -1.90
CA LEU A 130 9.37 7.31 -1.84
C LEU A 130 9.43 7.93 -0.43
N ALA A 131 9.27 7.09 0.60
CA ALA A 131 9.31 7.48 2.02
C ALA A 131 10.72 7.44 2.61
N ASP A 132 11.72 6.97 1.86
CA ASP A 132 13.06 6.64 2.34
C ASP A 132 13.01 5.67 3.55
N ALA A 133 12.05 4.74 3.52
CA ALA A 133 11.80 3.81 4.60
C ALA A 133 12.66 2.54 4.46
N THR A 134 13.11 2.00 5.60
CA THR A 134 13.94 0.79 5.64
C THR A 134 13.12 -0.50 5.57
N HIS A 135 11.88 -0.46 6.06
CA HIS A 135 10.96 -1.61 6.12
C HIS A 135 9.53 -1.19 5.86
N CYS A 136 8.77 -2.11 5.30
CA CYS A 136 7.32 -2.03 5.19
C CYS A 136 6.70 -3.22 5.94
N TYR A 137 5.79 -2.95 6.86
CA TYR A 137 4.90 -3.99 7.36
C TYR A 137 3.76 -4.18 6.36
N LEU A 138 3.62 -5.39 5.85
CA LEU A 138 2.46 -5.80 5.09
C LEU A 138 1.48 -6.51 6.03
N SER A 139 0.36 -5.87 6.31
CA SER A 139 -0.71 -6.38 7.18
C SER A 139 -1.87 -6.88 6.33
N VAL A 140 -2.22 -8.17 6.43
CA VAL A 140 -3.18 -8.81 5.53
C VAL A 140 -4.31 -9.47 6.31
N ILE A 141 -5.54 -9.13 5.95
CA ILE A 141 -6.75 -9.86 6.34
C ILE A 141 -7.08 -10.86 5.22
N PHE A 142 -7.18 -12.15 5.57
CA PHE A 142 -7.51 -13.24 4.66
C PHE A 142 -8.98 -13.65 4.84
N GLY A 143 -9.83 -13.19 3.94
CA GLY A 143 -11.28 -13.38 4.06
C GLY A 143 -11.82 -12.78 5.35
N ASN A 144 -12.42 -13.60 6.20
CA ASN A 144 -12.95 -13.20 7.51
C ASN A 144 -12.42 -14.07 8.68
N ARG A 145 -11.33 -14.81 8.46
CA ARG A 145 -10.89 -15.86 9.41
C ARG A 145 -9.47 -15.70 9.93
N ARG A 146 -8.59 -15.06 9.19
CA ARG A 146 -7.17 -15.02 9.49
C ARG A 146 -6.59 -13.65 9.22
N TRP A 147 -5.66 -13.25 10.07
CA TRP A 147 -4.85 -12.07 9.90
C TRP A 147 -3.38 -12.42 10.12
N GLU A 148 -2.50 -11.86 9.30
CA GLU A 148 -1.06 -11.97 9.44
C GLU A 148 -0.41 -10.61 9.14
N ALA A 149 0.76 -10.37 9.71
CA ALA A 149 1.60 -9.24 9.35
C ALA A 149 3.06 -9.69 9.26
N ASP A 150 3.77 -9.21 8.25
CA ASP A 150 5.18 -9.52 8.02
C ASP A 150 5.95 -8.28 7.60
N ALA A 151 7.25 -8.25 7.91
CA ALA A 151 8.14 -7.16 7.57
C ALA A 151 8.90 -7.44 6.28
N VAL A 152 8.78 -6.54 5.32
CA VAL A 152 9.50 -6.56 4.06
C VAL A 152 10.61 -5.51 4.13
N ALA A 153 11.86 -5.92 3.88
CA ALA A 153 13.00 -5.03 3.77
C ALA A 153 13.32 -4.66 2.31
N LEU A 154 14.07 -3.58 2.12
CA LEU A 154 14.67 -3.21 0.84
C LEU A 154 15.70 -4.24 0.38
#